data_f705d7477f909d6088a86e238bf0f8d1
#
_entry.id   f705d7477f909d6088a86e238bf0f8d1
#
_cell.length_a   1.000
_cell.length_b   1.000
_cell.length_c   1.000
_cell.angle_alpha   90.00
_cell.angle_beta   90.00
_cell.angle_gamma   90.00
#
_symmetry.space_group_name_H-M   'P 1'
#
loop_
_entity.id
_entity.type
_entity.pdbx_description
1 polymer ?
#
loop_
_entity_poly.entity_id
_entity_poly.type
_entity_poly.pdbx_seq_one_letter_code
_entity_poly.pdbx_strand_id
1 'polypeptide(L)'
;EIYEQVDSSLRAISLGGRLLSNNKVKLGGLNEQKEQLLQVENLILLGCGTSYFAGMCSKKYFKDLCNFNSIQVIDGAEFELNDIPKKGKSALVLLSQSGETKDLHRCLEMCKDLDLLKIGIVNVVDSLIAREVDCGCYLNAGREVGVASTKSFTSQVIILSMMAIWFAQGHDINLQKRKKHIKDLRKLYLDIEKTLKKNDIDKLLTLFKTQNNCFILGKDKAEAIAQEAALKIKEISYIHAEGYSSSSLKHGPFALLEKDFPVVLVAPENKYFSKNMNAYEEIKSRHATIILVTDKEGLDLDNTILIEKNQSYGDLLCIIPLQLLAFKL
;
A
#
# COMPACT_ATOMS: atom_id res chain seq x y z
N GLU A 1 -9.78 -14.34 -4.32
CA GLU A 1 -8.97 -13.52 -3.38
C GLU A 1 -9.21 -12.03 -3.56
N ILE A 2 -9.33 -11.52 -4.81
CA ILE A 2 -9.60 -10.09 -5.06
C ILE A 2 -10.96 -9.69 -4.44
N TYR A 3 -12.01 -10.48 -4.67
CA TYR A 3 -13.34 -10.24 -4.08
C TYR A 3 -13.39 -10.46 -2.56
N GLU A 4 -12.52 -11.30 -2.02
CA GLU A 4 -12.39 -11.53 -0.58
C GLU A 4 -11.84 -10.33 0.20
N GLN A 5 -11.37 -9.28 -0.50
CA GLN A 5 -10.86 -8.07 0.15
C GLN A 5 -11.92 -7.33 0.96
N VAL A 6 -13.19 -7.50 0.63
CA VAL A 6 -14.30 -7.01 1.47
C VAL A 6 -14.21 -7.63 2.86
N ASP A 7 -14.14 -8.96 2.95
CA ASP A 7 -14.08 -9.68 4.21
C ASP A 7 -12.72 -9.55 4.90
N SER A 8 -11.62 -9.63 4.13
CA SER A 8 -10.27 -9.54 4.72
C SER A 8 -9.97 -8.15 5.29
N SER A 9 -10.48 -7.08 4.70
CA SER A 9 -10.36 -5.73 5.26
C SER A 9 -11.15 -5.58 6.56
N LEU A 10 -12.34 -6.20 6.65
CA LEU A 10 -13.14 -6.24 7.86
C LEU A 10 -12.45 -7.08 8.96
N ARG A 11 -11.85 -8.23 8.59
CA ARG A 11 -11.05 -9.05 9.52
C ARG A 11 -9.78 -8.32 9.98
N ALA A 12 -9.12 -7.53 9.12
CA ALA A 12 -7.94 -6.75 9.50
C ALA A 12 -8.24 -5.78 10.64
N ILE A 13 -9.44 -5.22 10.71
CA ILE A 13 -9.91 -4.41 11.84
C ILE A 13 -10.60 -5.24 12.95
N SER A 14 -10.48 -6.58 12.89
CA SER A 14 -11.15 -7.52 13.82
C SER A 14 -12.66 -7.24 13.94
N LEU A 15 -13.37 -7.14 12.81
CA LEU A 15 -14.80 -6.82 12.76
C LEU A 15 -15.15 -5.52 13.53
N GLY A 16 -14.21 -4.58 13.56
CA GLY A 16 -14.30 -3.34 14.31
C GLY A 16 -13.69 -3.38 15.72
N GLY A 17 -13.32 -4.54 16.24
CA GLY A 17 -12.76 -4.70 17.58
C GLY A 17 -11.39 -4.03 17.81
N ARG A 18 -10.64 -3.80 16.73
CA ARG A 18 -9.41 -3.00 16.77
C ARG A 18 -9.65 -1.48 16.79
N LEU A 19 -10.86 -1.02 16.49
CA LEU A 19 -11.25 0.40 16.50
C LEU A 19 -12.03 0.72 17.76
N LEU A 20 -11.32 0.93 18.89
CA LEU A 20 -11.91 1.06 20.23
C LEU A 20 -12.89 2.21 20.35
N SER A 21 -12.59 3.34 19.72
CA SER A 21 -13.41 4.55 19.77
C SER A 21 -13.26 5.35 18.46
N ASN A 22 -13.75 6.57 18.44
CA ASN A 22 -13.59 7.44 17.27
C ASN A 22 -12.16 8.00 17.11
N ASN A 23 -11.27 7.78 18.09
CA ASN A 23 -9.92 8.35 18.08
C ASN A 23 -8.85 7.40 18.63
N LYS A 24 -9.22 6.14 18.96
CA LYS A 24 -8.29 5.14 19.51
C LYS A 24 -8.43 3.80 18.80
N VAL A 25 -7.28 3.17 18.56
CA VAL A 25 -7.17 1.79 18.08
C VAL A 25 -6.53 0.89 19.13
N LYS A 26 -6.78 -0.42 19.02
CA LYS A 26 -6.15 -1.45 19.85
C LYS A 26 -5.38 -2.42 18.96
N LEU A 27 -4.08 -2.50 19.16
CA LEU A 27 -3.21 -3.50 18.56
C LEU A 27 -2.58 -4.29 19.71
N GLY A 28 -3.27 -5.35 20.13
CA GLY A 28 -2.96 -6.11 21.35
C GLY A 28 -1.53 -6.66 21.38
N GLY A 29 -1.02 -7.12 20.24
CA GLY A 29 0.33 -7.65 20.12
C GLY A 29 1.46 -6.62 20.31
N LEU A 30 1.13 -5.32 20.43
CA LEU A 30 2.12 -4.28 20.74
C LEU A 30 2.12 -3.85 22.22
N ASN A 31 1.18 -4.38 23.02
CA ASN A 31 0.94 -3.85 24.37
C ASN A 31 2.10 -4.13 25.33
N GLU A 32 2.73 -5.29 25.24
CA GLU A 32 3.83 -5.68 26.14
C GLU A 32 5.06 -4.82 25.92
N GLN A 33 5.31 -4.37 24.69
CA GLN A 33 6.44 -3.53 24.34
C GLN A 33 6.08 -2.04 24.26
N LYS A 34 4.89 -1.65 24.75
CA LYS A 34 4.35 -0.30 24.53
C LYS A 34 5.29 0.82 24.98
N GLU A 35 5.88 0.71 26.18
CA GLU A 35 6.75 1.74 26.74
C GLU A 35 8.01 1.93 25.89
N GLN A 36 8.60 0.84 25.42
CA GLN A 36 9.79 0.86 24.58
C GLN A 36 9.45 1.37 23.19
N LEU A 37 8.33 0.92 22.59
CA LEU A 37 7.85 1.36 21.28
C LEU A 37 7.60 2.87 21.24
N LEU A 38 7.05 3.46 22.30
CA LEU A 38 6.82 4.90 22.35
C LEU A 38 8.12 5.74 22.51
N GLN A 39 9.26 5.10 22.73
CA GLN A 39 10.57 5.75 22.72
C GLN A 39 11.27 5.64 21.36
N VAL A 40 10.68 4.94 20.39
CA VAL A 40 11.25 4.79 19.04
C VAL A 40 11.19 6.12 18.30
N GLU A 41 12.33 6.52 17.78
CA GLU A 41 12.50 7.77 17.02
C GLU A 41 12.67 7.50 15.51
N ASN A 42 13.11 6.31 15.13
CA ASN A 42 13.34 5.92 13.75
C ASN A 42 12.61 4.62 13.42
N LEU A 43 11.90 4.59 12.31
CA LEU A 43 11.15 3.44 11.87
C LEU A 43 11.69 2.92 10.54
N ILE A 44 12.01 1.65 10.47
CA ILE A 44 12.49 0.97 9.25
C ILE A 44 11.50 -0.13 8.91
N LEU A 45 10.78 0.03 7.79
CA LEU A 45 9.86 -0.96 7.26
C LEU A 45 10.62 -1.83 6.25
N LEU A 46 10.64 -3.13 6.49
CA LEU A 46 11.28 -4.12 5.63
C LEU A 46 10.23 -5.02 4.99
N GLY A 47 10.30 -5.20 3.68
CA GLY A 47 9.40 -6.08 2.94
C GLY A 47 10.01 -6.38 1.58
N CYS A 48 9.54 -7.42 0.90
CA CYS A 48 9.94 -7.76 -0.46
C CYS A 48 8.71 -7.75 -1.38
N GLY A 49 8.86 -7.30 -2.62
CA GLY A 49 7.78 -7.27 -3.62
C GLY A 49 6.54 -6.52 -3.11
N THR A 50 5.38 -7.18 -3.13
CA THR A 50 4.09 -6.64 -2.67
C THR A 50 4.16 -6.04 -1.25
N SER A 51 4.87 -6.71 -0.33
CA SER A 51 5.04 -6.21 1.04
C SER A 51 5.90 -4.94 1.11
N TYR A 52 6.92 -4.83 0.24
CA TYR A 52 7.69 -3.60 0.10
C TYR A 52 6.80 -2.43 -0.36
N PHE A 53 5.95 -2.65 -1.37
CA PHE A 53 5.01 -1.61 -1.84
C PHE A 53 3.94 -1.27 -0.79
N ALA A 54 3.50 -2.22 0.02
CA ALA A 54 2.63 -1.94 1.17
C ALA A 54 3.33 -1.02 2.18
N GLY A 55 4.60 -1.25 2.46
CA GLY A 55 5.45 -0.37 3.27
C GLY A 55 5.58 1.03 2.66
N MET A 56 5.84 1.13 1.35
CA MET A 56 5.96 2.39 0.61
C MET A 56 4.67 3.22 0.67
N CYS A 57 3.51 2.59 0.46
CA CYS A 57 2.19 3.23 0.62
C CYS A 57 2.00 3.72 2.06
N SER A 58 2.33 2.86 3.03
CA SER A 58 2.07 3.11 4.45
C SER A 58 3.02 4.13 5.08
N LYS A 59 4.23 4.30 4.58
CA LYS A 59 5.18 5.35 5.01
C LYS A 59 4.51 6.72 5.13
N LYS A 60 3.56 7.01 4.23
CA LYS A 60 2.87 8.30 4.21
C LYS A 60 1.89 8.48 5.38
N TYR A 61 1.28 7.40 5.88
CA TYR A 61 0.44 7.46 7.08
C TYR A 61 1.27 7.78 8.32
N PHE A 62 2.44 7.16 8.47
CA PHE A 62 3.35 7.49 9.56
C PHE A 62 3.85 8.93 9.48
N LYS A 63 4.21 9.42 8.28
CA LYS A 63 4.60 10.83 8.08
C LYS A 63 3.48 11.83 8.39
N ASP A 64 2.23 11.46 8.15
CA ASP A 64 1.07 12.33 8.39
C ASP A 64 0.63 12.34 9.85
N LEU A 65 0.79 11.21 10.55
CA LEU A 65 0.24 10.99 11.89
C LEU A 65 1.29 11.07 13.02
N CYS A 66 2.56 10.75 12.75
CA CYS A 66 3.60 10.58 13.75
C CYS A 66 4.75 11.57 13.56
N ASN A 67 5.59 11.69 14.59
CA ASN A 67 6.75 12.58 14.63
C ASN A 67 8.08 11.80 14.65
N PHE A 68 8.21 10.72 13.87
CA PHE A 68 9.47 10.01 13.75
C PHE A 68 10.55 10.91 13.09
N ASN A 69 11.78 10.82 13.58
CA ASN A 69 12.94 11.52 12.99
C ASN A 69 13.22 10.97 11.57
N SER A 70 13.12 9.65 11.39
CA SER A 70 13.21 9.02 10.08
C SER A 70 12.20 7.88 9.92
N ILE A 71 11.73 7.71 8.69
CA ILE A 71 10.91 6.56 8.27
C ILE A 71 11.48 6.07 6.95
N GLN A 72 12.12 4.91 7.00
CA GLN A 72 12.69 4.25 5.83
C GLN A 72 11.78 3.10 5.40
N VAL A 73 11.79 2.78 4.12
CA VAL A 73 11.23 1.53 3.57
C VAL A 73 12.31 0.95 2.69
N ILE A 74 12.74 -0.26 2.98
CA ILE A 74 13.87 -0.90 2.33
C ILE A 74 13.42 -2.31 1.90
N ASP A 75 13.85 -2.73 0.71
CA ASP A 75 13.67 -4.11 0.30
C ASP A 75 14.52 -5.01 1.23
N GLY A 76 13.91 -6.06 1.77
CA GLY A 76 14.61 -6.96 2.70
C GLY A 76 15.86 -7.60 2.09
N ALA A 77 15.89 -7.79 0.76
CA ALA A 77 17.07 -8.30 0.06
C ALA A 77 18.26 -7.33 0.05
N GLU A 78 17.96 -6.02 0.10
CA GLU A 78 18.97 -4.95 0.00
C GLU A 78 19.36 -4.35 1.37
N PHE A 79 18.68 -4.76 2.46
CA PHE A 79 18.93 -4.21 3.79
C PHE A 79 20.32 -4.56 4.31
N GLU A 80 21.00 -3.52 4.84
CA GLU A 80 22.29 -3.61 5.51
C GLU A 80 22.27 -2.93 6.88
N LEU A 81 23.19 -3.30 7.78
CA LEU A 81 23.28 -2.69 9.13
C LEU A 81 23.55 -1.18 9.09
N ASN A 82 24.19 -0.70 8.03
CA ASN A 82 24.46 0.73 7.84
C ASN A 82 23.21 1.55 7.53
N ASP A 83 22.07 0.91 7.19
CA ASP A 83 20.78 1.59 7.00
C ASP A 83 20.15 2.00 8.32
N ILE A 84 20.61 1.41 9.44
CA ILE A 84 20.12 1.74 10.77
C ILE A 84 20.63 3.12 11.17
N PRO A 85 19.75 4.10 11.48
CA PRO A 85 20.15 5.41 11.94
C PRO A 85 21.06 5.35 13.17
N LYS A 86 22.20 6.04 13.12
CA LYS A 86 23.19 6.04 14.20
C LYS A 86 22.76 6.82 15.44
N LYS A 87 21.69 7.61 15.34
CA LYS A 87 21.15 8.43 16.45
C LYS A 87 19.67 8.13 16.65
N GLY A 88 19.26 8.09 17.90
CA GLY A 88 17.91 7.81 18.33
C GLY A 88 17.58 6.30 18.31
N LYS A 89 16.55 5.91 19.06
CA LYS A 89 16.10 4.52 19.10
C LYS A 89 15.42 4.14 17.79
N SER A 90 15.80 3.01 17.23
CA SER A 90 15.24 2.47 15.99
C SER A 90 14.38 1.25 16.25
N ALA A 91 13.36 1.02 15.37
CA ALA A 91 12.62 -0.24 15.31
C ALA A 91 12.54 -0.72 13.86
N LEU A 92 12.62 -2.05 13.69
CA LEU A 92 12.34 -2.73 12.44
C LEU A 92 10.87 -3.19 12.41
N VAL A 93 10.22 -2.98 11.29
CA VAL A 93 8.88 -3.54 11.02
C VAL A 93 9.00 -4.47 9.83
N LEU A 94 8.87 -5.77 10.07
CA LEU A 94 9.00 -6.81 9.07
C LEU A 94 7.62 -7.15 8.50
N LEU A 95 7.46 -6.99 7.20
CA LEU A 95 6.21 -7.17 6.47
C LEU A 95 6.29 -8.44 5.63
N SER A 96 5.50 -9.45 5.95
CA SER A 96 5.46 -10.69 5.20
C SER A 96 4.07 -11.32 5.21
N GLN A 97 3.60 -11.78 4.06
CA GLN A 97 2.37 -12.57 4.00
C GLN A 97 2.59 -13.95 4.65
N SER A 98 3.62 -14.68 4.24
CA SER A 98 3.90 -16.03 4.74
C SER A 98 4.54 -16.03 6.14
N GLY A 99 5.27 -14.98 6.49
CA GLY A 99 6.13 -14.95 7.66
C GLY A 99 7.39 -15.85 7.54
N GLU A 100 7.67 -16.35 6.31
CA GLU A 100 8.77 -17.27 5.99
C GLU A 100 9.73 -16.69 4.93
N THR A 101 9.66 -15.38 4.67
CA THR A 101 10.49 -14.72 3.67
C THR A 101 11.97 -14.77 4.08
N LYS A 102 12.81 -15.46 3.31
CA LYS A 102 14.22 -15.70 3.65
C LYS A 102 15.02 -14.41 3.85
N ASP A 103 14.82 -13.41 2.99
CA ASP A 103 15.53 -12.14 3.07
C ASP A 103 15.20 -11.38 4.37
N LEU A 104 13.93 -11.44 4.80
CA LEU A 104 13.52 -10.84 6.08
C LEU A 104 14.06 -11.61 7.29
N HIS A 105 14.15 -12.95 7.19
CA HIS A 105 14.81 -13.75 8.22
C HIS A 105 16.31 -13.39 8.32
N ARG A 106 16.99 -13.23 7.18
CA ARG A 106 18.37 -12.71 7.15
C ARG A 106 18.50 -11.37 7.87
N CYS A 107 17.55 -10.45 7.66
CA CYS A 107 17.52 -9.17 8.37
C CYS A 107 17.41 -9.34 9.89
N LEU A 108 16.56 -10.29 10.37
CA LEU A 108 16.44 -10.62 11.80
C LEU A 108 17.76 -11.14 12.36
N GLU A 109 18.39 -12.10 11.70
CA GLU A 109 19.68 -12.66 12.10
C GLU A 109 20.78 -11.59 12.18
N MET A 110 20.87 -10.70 11.17
CA MET A 110 21.82 -9.59 11.17
C MET A 110 21.63 -8.64 12.37
N CYS A 111 20.38 -8.48 12.82
CA CYS A 111 20.01 -7.56 13.90
C CYS A 111 19.84 -8.26 15.26
N LYS A 112 20.20 -9.54 15.39
CA LYS A 112 19.90 -10.36 16.58
C LYS A 112 20.45 -9.76 17.87
N ASP A 113 21.70 -9.31 17.84
CA ASP A 113 22.42 -8.79 19.01
C ASP A 113 22.33 -7.28 19.15
N LEU A 114 21.50 -6.60 18.35
CA LEU A 114 21.33 -5.17 18.40
C LEU A 114 20.17 -4.78 19.34
N ASP A 115 20.36 -3.72 20.11
CA ASP A 115 19.32 -3.11 20.95
C ASP A 115 18.34 -2.31 20.10
N LEU A 116 17.49 -3.04 19.35
CA LEU A 116 16.40 -2.44 18.56
C LEU A 116 15.20 -3.38 18.55
N LEU A 117 14.00 -2.80 18.60
CA LEU A 117 12.76 -3.55 18.57
C LEU A 117 12.45 -4.08 17.17
N LYS A 118 12.05 -5.34 17.12
CA LYS A 118 11.62 -6.06 15.92
C LYS A 118 10.12 -6.30 16.00
N ILE A 119 9.38 -5.80 15.02
CA ILE A 119 7.91 -5.85 14.98
C ILE A 119 7.50 -6.66 13.75
N GLY A 120 6.75 -7.74 13.94
CA GLY A 120 6.24 -8.56 12.84
C GLY A 120 4.83 -8.15 12.40
N ILE A 121 4.63 -7.93 11.11
CA ILE A 121 3.30 -7.77 10.50
C ILE A 121 3.14 -8.89 9.50
N VAL A 122 2.55 -9.99 9.95
CA VAL A 122 2.50 -11.25 9.21
C VAL A 122 1.08 -11.80 9.14
N ASN A 123 0.80 -12.65 8.15
CA ASN A 123 -0.52 -13.28 8.03
C ASN A 123 -0.58 -14.67 8.67
N VAL A 124 0.51 -15.43 8.56
CA VAL A 124 0.56 -16.81 9.08
C VAL A 124 0.96 -16.81 10.55
N VAL A 125 0.06 -17.36 11.38
CA VAL A 125 0.28 -17.55 12.81
C VAL A 125 1.39 -18.56 13.01
N ASP A 126 2.24 -18.34 14.03
CA ASP A 126 3.37 -19.22 14.39
C ASP A 126 4.42 -19.42 13.28
N SER A 127 4.47 -18.49 12.31
CA SER A 127 5.51 -18.46 11.29
C SER A 127 6.87 -18.07 11.91
N LEU A 128 7.96 -18.33 11.16
CA LEU A 128 9.33 -18.06 11.63
C LEU A 128 9.50 -16.61 12.11
N ILE A 129 9.09 -15.63 11.27
CA ILE A 129 9.17 -14.22 11.65
C ILE A 129 8.31 -13.92 12.89
N ALA A 130 7.09 -14.51 12.98
CA ALA A 130 6.21 -14.28 14.13
C ALA A 130 6.82 -14.75 15.46
N ARG A 131 7.66 -15.78 15.43
CA ARG A 131 8.34 -16.35 16.63
C ARG A 131 9.61 -15.60 17.04
N GLU A 132 10.26 -14.92 16.08
CA GLU A 132 11.56 -14.30 16.29
C GLU A 132 11.50 -12.79 16.57
N VAL A 133 10.33 -12.16 16.37
CA VAL A 133 10.15 -10.74 16.66
C VAL A 133 9.72 -10.49 18.10
N ASP A 134 9.99 -9.31 18.62
CA ASP A 134 9.65 -8.91 20.00
C ASP A 134 8.14 -8.70 20.19
N CYS A 135 7.45 -8.29 19.14
CA CYS A 135 6.00 -8.05 19.14
C CYS A 135 5.46 -7.97 17.72
N GLY A 136 4.14 -7.85 17.55
CA GLY A 136 3.60 -7.72 16.19
C GLY A 136 2.09 -7.77 16.08
N CYS A 137 1.61 -7.82 14.86
CA CYS A 137 0.19 -7.91 14.54
C CYS A 137 -0.04 -8.88 13.39
N TYR A 138 -1.05 -9.74 13.53
CA TYR A 138 -1.52 -10.58 12.44
C TYR A 138 -2.47 -9.82 11.52
N LEU A 139 -2.34 -10.06 10.21
CA LEU A 139 -3.15 -9.43 9.16
C LEU A 139 -4.61 -9.88 9.22
N ASN A 140 -4.84 -11.15 9.60
CA ASN A 140 -6.14 -11.82 9.55
C ASN A 140 -6.74 -11.84 8.12
N ALA A 141 -5.90 -11.81 7.08
CA ALA A 141 -6.35 -11.82 5.69
C ALA A 141 -6.97 -13.17 5.28
N GLY A 142 -6.77 -14.22 6.08
CA GLY A 142 -7.10 -15.59 5.73
C GLY A 142 -6.03 -16.21 4.81
N ARG A 143 -6.24 -17.45 4.38
CA ARG A 143 -5.31 -18.15 3.49
C ARG A 143 -5.28 -17.46 2.13
N GLU A 144 -4.10 -17.14 1.63
CA GLU A 144 -3.84 -16.64 0.29
C GLU A 144 -3.08 -17.72 -0.49
N VAL A 145 -3.64 -18.17 -1.61
CA VAL A 145 -3.14 -19.30 -2.39
C VAL A 145 -2.50 -18.84 -3.70
N GLY A 146 -3.00 -17.75 -4.26
CA GLY A 146 -2.46 -17.16 -5.47
C GLY A 146 -1.00 -16.72 -5.28
N VAL A 147 -0.17 -16.98 -6.29
CA VAL A 147 1.24 -16.52 -6.30
C VAL A 147 1.29 -14.99 -6.22
N ALA A 148 0.44 -14.31 -6.99
CA ALA A 148 0.30 -12.87 -6.94
C ALA A 148 -0.55 -12.45 -5.73
N SER A 149 0.09 -11.95 -4.69
CA SER A 149 -0.58 -11.48 -3.47
C SER A 149 -1.53 -10.31 -3.76
N THR A 150 -2.72 -10.34 -3.18
CA THR A 150 -3.77 -9.31 -3.37
C THR A 150 -4.33 -8.81 -2.04
N LYS A 151 -5.11 -9.63 -1.33
CA LYS A 151 -5.75 -9.28 -0.06
C LYS A 151 -4.75 -9.04 1.08
N SER A 152 -3.58 -9.66 1.04
CA SER A 152 -2.52 -9.41 2.02
C SER A 152 -1.94 -8.01 1.88
N PHE A 153 -1.76 -7.50 0.66
CA PHE A 153 -1.36 -6.12 0.43
C PHE A 153 -2.30 -5.13 1.12
N THR A 154 -3.60 -5.24 0.83
CA THR A 154 -4.63 -4.37 1.41
C THR A 154 -4.66 -4.48 2.94
N SER A 155 -4.58 -5.71 3.47
CA SER A 155 -4.54 -5.94 4.92
C SER A 155 -3.28 -5.37 5.57
N GLN A 156 -2.10 -5.47 4.93
CA GLN A 156 -0.86 -4.87 5.42
C GLN A 156 -0.98 -3.35 5.52
N VAL A 157 -1.50 -2.69 4.49
CA VAL A 157 -1.72 -1.23 4.50
C VAL A 157 -2.70 -0.82 5.61
N ILE A 158 -3.77 -1.58 5.82
CA ILE A 158 -4.73 -1.34 6.91
C ILE A 158 -4.06 -1.45 8.28
N ILE A 159 -3.30 -2.54 8.53
CA ILE A 159 -2.61 -2.73 9.81
C ILE A 159 -1.57 -1.64 10.05
N LEU A 160 -0.76 -1.31 9.04
CA LEU A 160 0.26 -0.26 9.16
C LEU A 160 -0.37 1.12 9.40
N SER A 161 -1.51 1.43 8.77
CA SER A 161 -2.23 2.66 9.04
C SER A 161 -2.76 2.73 10.47
N MET A 162 -3.30 1.60 11.00
CA MET A 162 -3.68 1.51 12.42
C MET A 162 -2.47 1.63 13.35
N MET A 163 -1.32 1.07 12.97
CA MET A 163 -0.07 1.21 13.73
C MET A 163 0.38 2.68 13.80
N ALA A 164 0.25 3.44 12.70
CA ALA A 164 0.50 4.88 12.71
C ALA A 164 -0.47 5.63 13.64
N ILE A 165 -1.75 5.25 13.66
CA ILE A 165 -2.73 5.79 14.61
C ILE A 165 -2.35 5.40 16.05
N TRP A 166 -1.89 4.17 16.27
CA TRP A 166 -1.48 3.67 17.58
C TRP A 166 -0.29 4.44 18.16
N PHE A 167 0.74 4.74 17.37
CA PHE A 167 1.84 5.61 17.78
C PHE A 167 1.36 7.03 18.06
N ALA A 168 0.57 7.61 17.17
CA ALA A 168 0.04 8.96 17.33
C ALA A 168 -0.84 9.10 18.58
N GLN A 169 -1.63 8.07 18.93
CA GLN A 169 -2.44 8.09 20.16
C GLN A 169 -1.57 7.90 21.41
N GLY A 170 -0.49 7.10 21.33
CA GLY A 170 0.44 6.91 22.42
C GLY A 170 1.14 8.21 22.82
N HIS A 171 1.47 9.05 21.86
CA HIS A 171 2.05 10.40 22.06
C HIS A 171 1.01 11.52 22.20
N ASP A 172 -0.27 11.17 22.15
CA ASP A 172 -1.41 12.12 22.18
C ASP A 172 -1.34 13.26 21.14
N ILE A 173 -0.89 12.96 19.94
CA ILE A 173 -0.78 13.92 18.83
C ILE A 173 -1.84 13.68 17.75
N ASN A 174 -2.06 14.66 16.90
CA ASN A 174 -2.86 14.59 15.68
C ASN A 174 -4.29 14.04 15.87
N LEU A 175 -4.98 14.41 16.95
CA LEU A 175 -6.31 13.91 17.32
C LEU A 175 -7.31 13.98 16.17
N GLN A 176 -7.41 15.09 15.42
CA GLN A 176 -8.38 15.23 14.34
C GLN A 176 -8.06 14.30 13.15
N LYS A 177 -6.78 14.16 12.82
CA LYS A 177 -6.34 13.22 11.80
C LYS A 177 -6.65 11.77 12.21
N ARG A 178 -6.37 11.39 13.47
CA ARG A 178 -6.73 10.07 14.02
C ARG A 178 -8.22 9.78 13.87
N LYS A 179 -9.08 10.74 14.26
CA LYS A 179 -10.54 10.61 14.12
C LYS A 179 -10.96 10.39 12.67
N LYS A 180 -10.39 11.16 11.74
CA LYS A 180 -10.66 11.03 10.31
C LYS A 180 -10.28 9.65 9.80
N HIS A 181 -9.06 9.18 10.08
CA HIS A 181 -8.60 7.87 9.65
C HIS A 181 -9.45 6.74 10.19
N ILE A 182 -9.82 6.76 11.47
CA ILE A 182 -10.68 5.74 12.10
C ILE A 182 -12.08 5.74 11.47
N LYS A 183 -12.66 6.92 11.23
CA LYS A 183 -13.95 7.03 10.54
C LYS A 183 -13.89 6.37 9.16
N ASP A 184 -12.84 6.65 8.40
CA ASP A 184 -12.66 6.16 7.05
C ASP A 184 -12.32 4.66 7.01
N LEU A 185 -11.58 4.11 8.01
CA LEU A 185 -11.36 2.66 8.18
C LEU A 185 -12.66 1.89 8.47
N ARG A 186 -13.58 2.46 9.26
CA ARG A 186 -14.84 1.79 9.62
C ARG A 186 -15.72 1.45 8.41
N LYS A 187 -15.65 2.24 7.35
CA LYS A 187 -16.41 2.04 6.12
C LYS A 187 -15.63 1.42 4.97
N LEU A 188 -14.31 1.23 5.12
CA LEU A 188 -13.43 0.85 4.03
C LEU A 188 -13.87 -0.44 3.33
N TYR A 189 -14.34 -1.44 4.07
CA TYR A 189 -14.85 -2.70 3.49
C TYR A 189 -16.06 -2.47 2.57
N LEU A 190 -16.96 -1.54 2.93
CA LEU A 190 -18.09 -1.15 2.08
C LEU A 190 -17.62 -0.38 0.84
N ASP A 191 -16.62 0.48 1.01
CA ASP A 191 -16.03 1.25 -0.10
C ASP A 191 -15.32 0.30 -1.09
N ILE A 192 -14.67 -0.78 -0.62
CA ILE A 192 -14.11 -1.86 -1.44
C ILE A 192 -15.22 -2.58 -2.20
N GLU A 193 -16.30 -3.00 -1.51
CA GLU A 193 -17.43 -3.71 -2.13
C GLU A 193 -18.06 -2.88 -3.26
N LYS A 194 -18.31 -1.61 -3.01
CA LYS A 194 -18.88 -0.70 -4.01
C LYS A 194 -17.94 -0.49 -5.19
N THR A 195 -16.63 -0.32 -4.93
CA THR A 195 -15.60 -0.16 -5.97
C THR A 195 -15.56 -1.39 -6.90
N LEU A 196 -15.64 -2.60 -6.33
CA LEU A 196 -15.70 -3.86 -7.10
C LEU A 196 -16.92 -3.95 -8.03
N LYS A 197 -18.06 -3.37 -7.62
CA LYS A 197 -19.33 -3.40 -8.37
C LYS A 197 -19.47 -2.27 -9.39
N LYS A 198 -18.65 -1.23 -9.29
CA LYS A 198 -18.85 0.04 -10.01
C LYS A 198 -18.37 0.02 -11.47
N ASN A 199 -17.45 -0.89 -11.82
CA ASN A 199 -16.74 -0.85 -13.09
C ASN A 199 -16.92 -2.11 -13.93
N ASP A 200 -17.06 -1.91 -15.24
CA ASP A 200 -16.96 -2.95 -16.24
C ASP A 200 -15.52 -2.95 -16.81
N ILE A 201 -14.64 -3.73 -16.19
CA ILE A 201 -13.23 -3.82 -16.56
C ILE A 201 -13.05 -4.46 -17.94
N ASP A 202 -13.99 -5.31 -18.39
CA ASP A 202 -13.86 -6.03 -19.67
C ASP A 202 -13.76 -5.10 -20.88
N LYS A 203 -14.37 -3.92 -20.79
CA LYS A 203 -14.27 -2.88 -21.85
C LYS A 203 -12.86 -2.40 -22.08
N LEU A 204 -12.02 -2.42 -21.04
CA LEU A 204 -10.65 -1.90 -21.10
C LEU A 204 -9.65 -2.92 -21.63
N LEU A 205 -9.99 -4.21 -21.66
CA LEU A 205 -9.08 -5.27 -22.09
C LEU A 205 -8.67 -5.13 -23.56
N THR A 206 -9.56 -4.56 -24.40
CA THR A 206 -9.27 -4.29 -25.81
C THR A 206 -8.10 -3.33 -26.03
N LEU A 207 -7.83 -2.47 -25.06
CA LEU A 207 -6.74 -1.49 -25.10
C LEU A 207 -5.36 -2.13 -24.96
N PHE A 208 -5.30 -3.38 -24.48
CA PHE A 208 -4.07 -4.13 -24.26
C PHE A 208 -3.82 -5.23 -25.29
N LYS A 209 -4.80 -5.54 -26.18
CA LYS A 209 -4.73 -6.71 -27.08
C LYS A 209 -3.47 -6.80 -27.94
N THR A 210 -2.93 -5.67 -28.35
CA THR A 210 -1.74 -5.60 -29.24
C THR A 210 -0.52 -5.03 -28.52
N GLN A 211 -0.61 -4.84 -27.21
CA GLN A 211 0.39 -4.14 -26.44
C GLN A 211 1.10 -5.10 -25.48
N ASN A 212 2.42 -5.13 -25.56
CA ASN A 212 3.27 -5.91 -24.66
C ASN A 212 3.87 -5.06 -23.51
N ASN A 213 3.62 -3.76 -23.54
CA ASN A 213 4.16 -2.80 -22.57
C ASN A 213 3.06 -1.87 -22.09
N CYS A 214 3.14 -1.42 -20.83
CA CYS A 214 2.28 -0.35 -20.33
C CYS A 214 2.95 0.39 -19.18
N PHE A 215 2.53 1.62 -18.94
CA PHE A 215 2.91 2.37 -17.74
C PHE A 215 1.73 2.50 -16.78
N ILE A 216 2.04 2.43 -15.49
CA ILE A 216 1.10 2.77 -14.42
C ILE A 216 1.71 3.94 -13.64
N LEU A 217 1.00 5.04 -13.59
CA LEU A 217 1.50 6.29 -13.01
C LEU A 217 0.69 6.70 -11.79
N GLY A 218 1.36 7.20 -10.78
CA GLY A 218 0.71 7.73 -9.58
C GLY A 218 1.57 8.79 -8.91
N LYS A 219 1.00 9.52 -7.95
CA LYS A 219 1.75 10.50 -7.17
C LYS A 219 1.54 10.30 -5.68
N ASP A 220 2.62 10.44 -4.90
CA ASP A 220 2.62 10.26 -3.44
C ASP A 220 2.27 8.80 -3.05
N LYS A 221 1.18 8.54 -2.32
CA LYS A 221 0.72 7.17 -2.02
C LYS A 221 0.34 6.39 -3.29
N ALA A 222 -0.23 7.07 -4.26
CA ALA A 222 -0.62 6.45 -5.53
C ALA A 222 0.58 5.97 -6.36
N GLU A 223 1.80 6.45 -6.13
CA GLU A 223 3.01 5.88 -6.74
C GLU A 223 3.26 4.43 -6.29
N ALA A 224 3.17 4.17 -5.00
CA ALA A 224 3.28 2.80 -4.47
C ALA A 224 2.17 1.88 -4.99
N ILE A 225 0.95 2.40 -5.15
CA ILE A 225 -0.17 1.69 -5.78
C ILE A 225 0.12 1.40 -7.25
N ALA A 226 0.70 2.34 -7.98
CA ALA A 226 1.10 2.16 -9.38
C ALA A 226 2.16 1.06 -9.53
N GLN A 227 3.16 1.04 -8.64
CA GLN A 227 4.21 0.02 -8.61
C GLN A 227 3.65 -1.37 -8.29
N GLU A 228 2.76 -1.47 -7.30
CA GLU A 228 2.08 -2.73 -6.95
C GLU A 228 1.20 -3.23 -8.10
N ALA A 229 0.43 -2.34 -8.75
CA ALA A 229 -0.39 -2.70 -9.90
C ALA A 229 0.46 -3.18 -11.09
N ALA A 230 1.60 -2.54 -11.34
CA ALA A 230 2.56 -2.96 -12.36
C ALA A 230 3.13 -4.34 -12.05
N LEU A 231 3.44 -4.64 -10.78
CA LEU A 231 3.86 -5.96 -10.34
C LEU A 231 2.77 -7.01 -10.64
N LYS A 232 1.52 -6.74 -10.29
CA LYS A 232 0.39 -7.68 -10.55
C LYS A 232 0.21 -7.95 -12.05
N ILE A 233 0.26 -6.92 -12.90
CA ILE A 233 0.16 -7.09 -14.35
C ILE A 233 1.32 -7.97 -14.86
N LYS A 234 2.56 -7.71 -14.46
CA LYS A 234 3.72 -8.54 -14.85
C LYS A 234 3.58 -10.01 -14.44
N GLU A 235 3.17 -10.25 -13.20
CA GLU A 235 3.06 -11.61 -12.64
C GLU A 235 1.98 -12.46 -13.30
N ILE A 236 0.86 -11.85 -13.72
CA ILE A 236 -0.34 -12.56 -14.14
C ILE A 236 -0.48 -12.55 -15.67
N SER A 237 -0.32 -11.40 -16.32
CA SER A 237 -0.54 -11.26 -17.77
C SER A 237 0.73 -11.33 -18.61
N TYR A 238 1.91 -11.29 -17.97
CA TYR A 238 3.24 -11.22 -18.63
C TYR A 238 3.46 -9.97 -19.50
N ILE A 239 2.56 -8.98 -19.45
CA ILE A 239 2.78 -7.67 -20.06
C ILE A 239 3.88 -6.95 -19.28
N HIS A 240 4.85 -6.36 -19.97
CA HIS A 240 5.88 -5.55 -19.34
C HIS A 240 5.25 -4.24 -18.80
N ALA A 241 4.93 -4.23 -17.53
CA ALA A 241 4.33 -3.10 -16.85
C ALA A 241 5.34 -2.41 -15.94
N GLU A 242 5.43 -1.08 -16.01
CA GLU A 242 6.29 -0.29 -15.13
C GLU A 242 5.50 0.75 -14.36
N GLY A 243 5.71 0.79 -13.03
CA GLY A 243 5.10 1.75 -12.13
C GLY A 243 6.03 2.93 -11.85
N TYR A 244 5.56 4.15 -12.11
CA TYR A 244 6.34 5.38 -11.89
C TYR A 244 5.56 6.42 -11.10
N SER A 245 6.32 7.35 -10.50
CA SER A 245 5.75 8.64 -10.13
C SER A 245 5.30 9.39 -11.39
N SER A 246 4.07 9.89 -11.40
CA SER A 246 3.57 10.71 -12.51
C SER A 246 4.46 11.94 -12.78
N SER A 247 5.19 12.41 -11.77
CA SER A 247 6.18 13.48 -11.91
C SER A 247 7.46 13.05 -12.62
N SER A 248 7.81 11.76 -12.54
CA SER A 248 9.04 11.23 -13.17
C SER A 248 8.88 10.92 -14.66
N LEU A 249 7.65 10.95 -15.18
CA LEU A 249 7.36 10.67 -16.57
C LEU A 249 8.24 11.49 -17.53
N LYS A 250 8.44 12.78 -17.24
CA LYS A 250 9.26 13.70 -18.06
C LYS A 250 10.76 13.42 -18.03
N HIS A 251 11.22 12.60 -17.09
CA HIS A 251 12.64 12.34 -16.86
C HIS A 251 13.13 11.03 -17.52
N GLY A 252 12.53 10.67 -18.66
CA GLY A 252 12.92 9.52 -19.46
C GLY A 252 11.74 8.77 -20.06
N PRO A 253 10.81 8.20 -19.26
CA PRO A 253 9.74 7.32 -19.77
C PRO A 253 8.83 7.98 -20.82
N PHE A 254 8.72 9.30 -20.82
CA PHE A 254 7.95 10.07 -21.82
C PHE A 254 8.39 9.80 -23.26
N ALA A 255 9.67 9.46 -23.48
CA ALA A 255 10.20 9.14 -24.79
C ALA A 255 9.62 7.85 -25.40
N LEU A 256 9.12 6.94 -24.55
CA LEU A 256 8.52 5.67 -24.95
C LEU A 256 7.01 5.78 -25.27
N LEU A 257 6.41 6.93 -25.00
CA LEU A 257 5.01 7.14 -25.30
C LEU A 257 4.82 7.32 -26.81
N GLU A 258 4.04 6.44 -27.40
CA GLU A 258 3.64 6.45 -28.79
C GLU A 258 2.12 6.28 -28.91
N LYS A 259 1.61 6.35 -30.12
CA LYS A 259 0.18 6.17 -30.39
C LYS A 259 -0.31 4.83 -29.84
N ASP A 260 -1.44 4.86 -29.13
CA ASP A 260 -2.12 3.70 -28.52
C ASP A 260 -1.34 2.99 -27.41
N PHE A 261 -0.19 3.53 -26.95
CA PHE A 261 0.54 2.98 -25.81
C PHE A 261 -0.30 3.09 -24.53
N PRO A 262 -0.58 2.00 -23.80
CA PRO A 262 -1.45 2.02 -22.63
C PRO A 262 -0.78 2.68 -21.43
N VAL A 263 -1.43 3.66 -20.85
CA VAL A 263 -1.02 4.31 -19.62
C VAL A 263 -2.16 4.31 -18.63
N VAL A 264 -1.99 3.70 -17.49
CA VAL A 264 -2.92 3.78 -16.36
C VAL A 264 -2.49 4.91 -15.44
N LEU A 265 -3.34 5.90 -15.24
CA LEU A 265 -3.08 7.04 -14.36
C LEU A 265 -3.92 6.93 -13.08
N VAL A 266 -3.26 6.68 -11.95
CA VAL A 266 -3.86 6.58 -10.61
C VAL A 266 -3.95 7.97 -9.99
N ALA A 267 -5.13 8.56 -10.02
CA ALA A 267 -5.38 9.95 -9.65
C ALA A 267 -6.65 10.13 -8.80
N PRO A 268 -6.69 9.62 -7.54
CA PRO A 268 -7.79 9.93 -6.64
C PRO A 268 -7.86 11.44 -6.34
N GLU A 269 -9.06 11.94 -6.01
CA GLU A 269 -9.29 13.36 -5.73
C GLU A 269 -8.62 13.77 -4.40
N ASN A 270 -7.39 14.20 -4.49
CA ASN A 270 -6.59 14.70 -3.39
C ASN A 270 -5.82 15.96 -3.81
N LYS A 271 -4.94 16.47 -2.93
CA LYS A 271 -4.12 17.67 -3.21
C LYS A 271 -3.21 17.57 -4.46
N TYR A 272 -3.03 16.38 -5.00
CA TYR A 272 -2.21 16.13 -6.19
C TYR A 272 -3.03 15.90 -7.45
N PHE A 273 -4.37 15.90 -7.36
CA PHE A 273 -5.25 15.64 -8.51
C PHE A 273 -4.93 16.54 -9.71
N SER A 274 -4.82 17.86 -9.49
CA SER A 274 -4.50 18.80 -10.58
C SER A 274 -3.15 18.50 -11.25
N LYS A 275 -2.14 18.06 -10.47
CA LYS A 275 -0.83 17.67 -11.03
C LYS A 275 -0.91 16.40 -11.86
N ASN A 276 -1.73 15.44 -11.45
CA ASN A 276 -1.98 14.23 -12.23
C ASN A 276 -2.74 14.57 -13.53
N MET A 277 -3.67 15.52 -13.50
CA MET A 277 -4.37 15.97 -14.72
C MET A 277 -3.44 16.70 -15.68
N ASN A 278 -2.41 17.41 -15.20
CA ASN A 278 -1.37 17.93 -16.09
C ASN A 278 -0.60 16.79 -16.77
N ALA A 279 -0.25 15.72 -16.04
CA ALA A 279 0.36 14.54 -16.64
C ALA A 279 -0.58 13.86 -17.65
N TYR A 280 -1.89 13.81 -17.37
CA TYR A 280 -2.91 13.33 -18.32
C TYR A 280 -2.83 14.06 -19.66
N GLU A 281 -2.84 15.40 -19.66
CA GLU A 281 -2.77 16.19 -20.89
C GLU A 281 -1.43 15.99 -21.64
N GLU A 282 -0.34 15.84 -20.92
CA GLU A 282 0.97 15.54 -21.49
C GLU A 282 0.99 14.17 -22.20
N ILE A 283 0.46 13.13 -21.56
CA ILE A 283 0.34 11.78 -22.14
C ILE A 283 -0.56 11.83 -23.38
N LYS A 284 -1.71 12.52 -23.28
CA LYS A 284 -2.66 12.70 -24.38
C LYS A 284 -2.00 13.36 -25.59
N SER A 285 -1.07 14.30 -25.39
CA SER A 285 -0.35 14.97 -26.48
C SER A 285 0.51 14.02 -27.32
N ARG A 286 0.83 12.82 -26.78
CA ARG A 286 1.56 11.74 -27.48
C ARG A 286 0.63 10.72 -28.13
N HIS A 287 -0.69 10.95 -28.10
CA HIS A 287 -1.71 10.02 -28.61
C HIS A 287 -1.68 8.63 -27.92
N ALA A 288 -1.10 8.55 -26.73
CA ALA A 288 -1.14 7.34 -25.92
C ALA A 288 -2.55 7.11 -25.35
N THR A 289 -2.92 5.87 -25.14
CA THR A 289 -4.22 5.49 -24.57
C THR A 289 -4.18 5.61 -23.04
N ILE A 290 -5.05 6.44 -22.47
CA ILE A 290 -5.05 6.68 -21.02
C ILE A 290 -6.25 6.00 -20.37
N ILE A 291 -6.00 5.27 -19.29
CA ILE A 291 -7.01 4.75 -18.36
C ILE A 291 -6.86 5.54 -17.05
N LEU A 292 -7.86 6.32 -16.70
CA LEU A 292 -7.85 7.11 -15.47
C LEU A 292 -8.53 6.34 -14.34
N VAL A 293 -7.84 6.18 -13.20
CA VAL A 293 -8.41 5.60 -11.98
C VAL A 293 -8.63 6.71 -10.95
N THR A 294 -9.88 7.00 -10.62
CA THR A 294 -10.24 8.16 -9.78
C THR A 294 -11.56 7.97 -9.04
N ASP A 295 -11.77 8.74 -7.97
CA ASP A 295 -13.05 8.90 -7.27
C ASP A 295 -13.79 10.20 -7.69
N LYS A 296 -13.26 10.91 -8.67
CA LYS A 296 -13.88 12.13 -9.19
C LYS A 296 -14.90 11.80 -10.29
N GLU A 297 -16.15 12.03 -10.00
CA GLU A 297 -17.26 11.87 -10.94
C GLU A 297 -17.41 13.08 -11.87
N GLY A 298 -18.11 12.89 -12.98
CA GLY A 298 -18.45 13.98 -13.94
C GLY A 298 -17.29 14.39 -14.85
N LEU A 299 -16.24 13.57 -14.95
CA LEU A 299 -15.21 13.76 -15.96
C LEU A 299 -15.70 13.13 -17.28
N ASP A 300 -15.69 13.92 -18.34
CA ASP A 300 -16.01 13.45 -19.71
C ASP A 300 -14.75 12.84 -20.34
N LEU A 301 -14.38 11.63 -19.88
CA LEU A 301 -13.18 10.89 -20.31
C LEU A 301 -13.54 9.44 -20.60
N ASP A 302 -13.12 8.95 -21.77
CA ASP A 302 -13.57 7.67 -22.34
C ASP A 302 -13.22 6.44 -21.49
N ASN A 303 -12.01 6.38 -20.93
CA ASN A 303 -11.49 5.21 -20.23
C ASN A 303 -11.27 5.53 -18.73
N THR A 304 -12.37 5.62 -17.99
CA THR A 304 -12.31 5.92 -16.56
C THR A 304 -12.73 4.71 -15.72
N ILE A 305 -11.91 4.37 -14.73
CA ILE A 305 -12.24 3.44 -13.64
C ILE A 305 -12.61 4.28 -12.43
N LEU A 306 -13.88 4.22 -12.03
CA LEU A 306 -14.35 4.95 -10.87
C LEU A 306 -14.21 4.10 -9.60
N ILE A 307 -13.57 4.65 -8.58
CA ILE A 307 -13.54 4.08 -7.24
C ILE A 307 -14.54 4.79 -6.32
N GLU A 308 -14.82 4.21 -5.17
CA GLU A 308 -15.64 4.86 -4.14
C GLU A 308 -14.83 5.95 -3.41
N LYS A 309 -15.51 7.00 -2.97
CA LYS A 309 -14.84 8.13 -2.29
C LYS A 309 -14.48 7.79 -0.85
N ASN A 310 -13.17 7.78 -0.55
CA ASN A 310 -12.63 7.63 0.79
C ASN A 310 -11.44 8.58 0.98
N GLN A 311 -11.59 9.56 1.86
CA GLN A 311 -10.60 10.65 1.97
C GLN A 311 -9.22 10.19 2.47
N SER A 312 -9.17 9.16 3.32
CA SER A 312 -7.91 8.66 3.89
C SER A 312 -7.32 7.49 3.11
N TYR A 313 -8.15 6.70 2.42
CA TYR A 313 -7.80 5.45 1.78
C TYR A 313 -8.19 5.39 0.28
N GLY A 314 -8.48 6.53 -0.36
CA GLY A 314 -8.77 6.59 -1.79
C GLY A 314 -7.63 6.04 -2.65
N ASP A 315 -6.38 6.35 -2.29
CA ASP A 315 -5.22 5.75 -2.97
C ASP A 315 -5.24 4.21 -2.87
N LEU A 316 -5.53 3.65 -1.68
CA LEU A 316 -5.63 2.20 -1.49
C LEU A 316 -6.78 1.58 -2.29
N LEU A 317 -7.93 2.25 -2.38
CA LEU A 317 -9.06 1.77 -3.18
C LEU A 317 -8.74 1.63 -4.67
N CYS A 318 -7.78 2.41 -5.18
CA CYS A 318 -7.36 2.32 -6.59
C CYS A 318 -6.73 0.96 -6.93
N ILE A 319 -6.12 0.24 -5.98
CA ILE A 319 -5.52 -1.07 -6.28
C ILE A 319 -6.57 -2.14 -6.62
N ILE A 320 -7.78 -2.03 -6.06
CA ILE A 320 -8.83 -3.04 -6.19
C ILE A 320 -9.21 -3.29 -7.66
N PRO A 321 -9.62 -2.28 -8.44
CA PRO A 321 -9.92 -2.50 -9.85
C PRO A 321 -8.67 -2.81 -10.69
N LEU A 322 -7.48 -2.39 -10.27
CA LEU A 322 -6.23 -2.70 -10.96
C LEU A 322 -5.81 -4.16 -10.81
N GLN A 323 -6.08 -4.78 -9.65
CA GLN A 323 -5.93 -6.23 -9.48
C GLN A 323 -6.92 -7.01 -10.35
N LEU A 324 -8.16 -6.52 -10.49
CA LEU A 324 -9.12 -7.11 -11.43
C LEU A 324 -8.66 -6.97 -12.88
N LEU A 325 -8.12 -5.80 -13.26
CA LEU A 325 -7.56 -5.59 -14.58
C LEU A 325 -6.43 -6.59 -14.85
N ALA A 326 -5.46 -6.71 -13.93
CA ALA A 326 -4.35 -7.66 -14.06
C ALA A 326 -4.83 -9.11 -14.18
N PHE A 327 -5.87 -9.50 -13.44
CA PHE A 327 -6.44 -10.84 -13.47
C PHE A 327 -7.16 -11.17 -14.81
N LYS A 328 -7.75 -10.15 -15.45
CA LYS A 328 -8.51 -10.31 -16.69
C LYS A 328 -7.65 -10.18 -17.96
N LEU A 329 -6.48 -9.54 -17.88
CA LEU A 329 -5.47 -9.47 -18.95
C LEU A 329 -4.78 -10.81 -19.17
#